data_acd6992b50a0bfbc3bae2d6685643361
#
_entry.id   acd6992b50a0bfbc3bae2d6685643361
#
_cell.length_a   1.000
_cell.length_b   1.000
_cell.length_c   1.000
_cell.angle_alpha   90.00
_cell.angle_beta   90.00
_cell.angle_gamma   90.00
#
_symmetry.space_group_name_H-M   'P 1'
#
loop_
_entity.id
_entity.type
_entity.pdbx_description
1 polymer ?
#
loop_
_entity_poly.entity_id
_entity_poly.type
_entity_poly.pdbx_seq_one_letter_code
_entity_poly.pdbx_strand_id
1 'polypeptide(L)'
;MLIESELRMNRDTELRIRKKRLVLIVEDNELNREILTAILEDEYDIITAENGEEGIKILSDHYNEISVVLLDVYMPVCNGFDFLVRVKNDELLSQVPVIVTTGSDKSEDEVRCLDLGASDFVTKPYNSKVVLGRTRSIIRLHESVAALSIVEYDYLTGVFTMPAFYHHAEKLLKDEQEKTVDLIVADLQEFKLVNGLFGEKVGDDVLRYIGRLIGELIPSGLVARQGDKFFCMFPADKRLDEKFFYSFKDRVTVDAPVSNINIKFGYYPDVDKSFSPSILCDRVVMAASVIKKDFTRCLVYYDNMMSEKLVDEQRMESDFDSAIDDHQFAVWFQPKIDADTEELVAAEALVRWVRPDGTIIPPGKFIPLFEKDGLISTLDTYVFKRVCHYQKERIDMGKKVFPISVNLSRNSIYHKNMAKHYRGIVDELDIPAELVPLELTESAATGGYGIELFAGELVEEGFVLHMDDFGAGYSSLSSLCTLPFSDIKLDKTLIDQIGTDKGEIIVKHTIGIAHEMGLQVVAEGVEKTEQLEFLRNMSCDIIQGFYYSAPLDSEKFNEFVTNVLKRE
;
A
#
# COMPACT_ATOMS: atom_id res chain seq x y z
N MET A 1 10.85 -18.65 -11.30
CA MET A 1 11.48 -18.52 -9.98
C MET A 1 10.53 -18.83 -8.81
N LEU A 2 9.29 -18.31 -8.73
CA LEU A 2 8.33 -18.70 -7.67
C LEU A 2 7.87 -20.15 -7.79
N ILE A 3 7.64 -20.65 -8.98
CA ILE A 3 7.25 -22.05 -9.24
C ILE A 3 8.41 -23.03 -8.95
N GLU A 4 9.66 -22.63 -9.12
CA GLU A 4 10.82 -23.46 -8.79
C GLU A 4 11.12 -23.51 -7.29
N SER A 5 10.80 -22.46 -6.52
CA SER A 5 10.93 -22.48 -5.05
C SER A 5 9.83 -23.31 -4.39
N GLU A 6 8.60 -23.26 -4.90
CA GLU A 6 7.50 -24.14 -4.45
C GLU A 6 7.74 -25.62 -4.82
N LEU A 7 8.33 -25.88 -5.99
CA LEU A 7 8.71 -27.23 -6.40
C LEU A 7 9.90 -27.79 -5.61
N ARG A 8 10.82 -26.94 -5.14
CA ARG A 8 11.90 -27.35 -4.21
C ARG A 8 11.37 -27.64 -2.81
N MET A 9 10.52 -26.76 -2.26
CA MET A 9 9.88 -26.98 -0.95
C MET A 9 9.00 -28.24 -0.94
N ASN A 10 8.23 -28.50 -2.01
CA ASN A 10 7.48 -29.74 -2.14
C ASN A 10 8.36 -30.99 -2.30
N ARG A 11 9.49 -30.89 -3.05
CA ARG A 11 10.45 -32.01 -3.15
C ARG A 11 11.16 -32.31 -1.83
N ASP A 12 11.54 -31.30 -1.08
CA ASP A 12 12.17 -31.51 0.24
C ASP A 12 11.17 -32.05 1.26
N THR A 13 9.90 -31.67 1.16
CA THR A 13 8.81 -32.24 1.98
C THR A 13 8.46 -33.68 1.54
N GLU A 14 8.42 -33.99 0.24
CA GLU A 14 8.22 -35.35 -0.25
C GLU A 14 9.43 -36.26 -0.01
N LEU A 15 10.66 -35.74 0.00
CA LEU A 15 11.87 -36.48 0.37
C LEU A 15 11.91 -36.80 1.88
N ARG A 16 11.40 -35.91 2.74
CA ARG A 16 11.21 -36.19 4.18
C ARG A 16 10.17 -37.27 4.43
N ILE A 17 9.14 -37.41 3.63
CA ILE A 17 8.10 -38.44 3.75
C ILE A 17 8.60 -39.85 3.38
N ARG A 18 9.76 -40.00 2.72
CA ARG A 18 10.33 -41.29 2.30
C ARG A 18 11.51 -41.78 3.16
N LYS A 19 12.06 -40.98 4.08
CA LYS A 19 13.12 -41.41 4.99
C LYS A 19 12.49 -42.01 6.23
N LYS A 20 12.88 -43.25 6.62
CA LYS A 20 12.49 -43.81 7.91
C LYS A 20 12.94 -42.83 9.02
N ARG A 21 12.10 -42.66 10.04
CA ARG A 21 12.41 -41.79 11.19
C ARG A 21 13.49 -42.45 12.04
N LEU A 22 14.42 -41.63 12.59
CA LEU A 22 15.54 -42.13 13.39
C LEU A 22 15.13 -42.24 14.85
N VAL A 23 15.38 -43.38 15.46
CA VAL A 23 15.13 -43.68 16.89
C VAL A 23 16.47 -43.99 17.56
N LEU A 24 16.76 -43.30 18.68
CA LEU A 24 17.91 -43.60 19.53
C LEU A 24 17.51 -44.55 20.65
N ILE A 25 18.18 -45.69 20.78
CA ILE A 25 18.03 -46.64 21.87
C ILE A 25 19.25 -46.55 22.79
N VAL A 26 19.05 -46.20 24.05
CA VAL A 26 20.08 -46.10 25.09
C VAL A 26 19.81 -47.19 26.13
N GLU A 27 20.55 -48.29 26.08
CA GLU A 27 20.35 -49.49 26.91
C GLU A 27 21.72 -50.17 27.07
N ASP A 28 22.14 -50.52 28.28
CA ASP A 28 23.43 -51.14 28.55
C ASP A 28 23.46 -52.63 28.25
N ASN A 29 22.32 -53.30 28.41
CA ASN A 29 22.18 -54.72 28.14
C ASN A 29 22.05 -55.01 26.64
N GLU A 30 23.02 -55.73 26.07
CA GLU A 30 23.09 -56.05 24.66
C GLU A 30 21.83 -56.79 24.15
N LEU A 31 21.33 -57.78 24.93
CA LEU A 31 20.13 -58.54 24.54
C LEU A 31 18.89 -57.65 24.50
N ASN A 32 18.73 -56.74 25.46
CA ASN A 32 17.62 -55.77 25.48
C ASN A 32 17.72 -54.80 24.32
N ARG A 33 18.92 -54.33 23.98
CA ARG A 33 19.20 -53.47 22.82
C ARG A 33 18.81 -54.13 21.51
N GLU A 34 19.20 -55.43 21.35
CA GLU A 34 18.83 -56.24 20.18
C GLU A 34 17.31 -56.44 20.08
N ILE A 35 16.64 -56.74 21.18
CA ILE A 35 15.18 -56.90 21.22
C ILE A 35 14.46 -55.63 20.82
N LEU A 36 14.85 -54.47 21.36
CA LEU A 36 14.24 -53.17 20.99
C LEU A 36 14.51 -52.83 19.52
N THR A 37 15.72 -53.09 19.04
CA THR A 37 16.09 -52.91 17.65
C THR A 37 15.22 -53.77 16.73
N ALA A 38 15.10 -55.06 17.01
CA ALA A 38 14.28 -55.99 16.22
C ALA A 38 12.77 -55.64 16.23
N ILE A 39 12.28 -55.02 17.32
CA ILE A 39 10.89 -54.50 17.38
C ILE A 39 10.68 -53.30 16.48
N LEU A 40 11.67 -52.42 16.33
CA LEU A 40 11.52 -51.09 15.70
C LEU A 40 12.08 -50.97 14.29
N GLU A 41 13.05 -51.83 13.88
CA GLU A 41 13.80 -51.72 12.62
C GLU A 41 12.93 -51.81 11.34
N ASP A 42 11.78 -52.46 11.43
CA ASP A 42 10.86 -52.51 10.29
C ASP A 42 10.28 -51.13 9.93
N GLU A 43 10.04 -50.28 10.94
CA GLU A 43 9.40 -48.95 10.75
C GLU A 43 10.37 -47.76 10.87
N TYR A 44 11.48 -47.94 11.60
CA TYR A 44 12.41 -46.86 11.97
C TYR A 44 13.85 -47.22 11.60
N ASP A 45 14.66 -46.19 11.36
CA ASP A 45 16.12 -46.30 11.37
C ASP A 45 16.59 -46.23 12.83
N ILE A 46 17.52 -47.09 13.24
CA ILE A 46 17.93 -47.24 14.63
C ILE A 46 19.38 -46.84 14.79
N ILE A 47 19.64 -46.06 15.83
CA ILE A 47 20.98 -45.82 16.37
C ILE A 47 21.00 -46.21 17.84
N THR A 48 22.08 -46.80 18.32
CA THR A 48 22.15 -47.35 19.67
C THR A 48 23.29 -46.77 20.47
N ALA A 49 23.13 -46.69 21.80
CA ALA A 49 24.14 -46.31 22.77
C ALA A 49 24.13 -47.30 23.94
N GLU A 50 25.30 -47.57 24.53
CA GLU A 50 25.48 -48.54 25.62
C GLU A 50 25.35 -47.91 27.02
N ASN A 51 25.29 -46.60 27.12
CA ASN A 51 25.14 -45.85 28.36
C ASN A 51 24.63 -44.43 28.11
N GLY A 52 24.20 -43.73 29.15
CA GLY A 52 23.62 -42.41 29.02
C GLY A 52 24.60 -41.34 28.52
N GLU A 53 25.91 -41.45 28.80
CA GLU A 53 26.91 -40.46 28.30
C GLU A 53 27.08 -40.53 26.79
N GLU A 54 27.16 -41.76 26.26
CA GLU A 54 27.21 -41.99 24.81
C GLU A 54 25.87 -41.57 24.17
N GLY A 55 24.73 -41.87 24.80
CA GLY A 55 23.40 -41.44 24.35
C GLY A 55 23.27 -39.92 24.25
N ILE A 56 23.75 -39.15 25.23
CA ILE A 56 23.75 -37.69 25.20
C ILE A 56 24.61 -37.17 24.05
N LYS A 57 25.79 -37.75 23.83
CA LYS A 57 26.66 -37.35 22.73
C LYS A 57 26.01 -37.59 21.38
N ILE A 58 25.45 -38.78 21.15
CA ILE A 58 24.73 -39.09 19.89
C ILE A 58 23.53 -38.15 19.72
N LEU A 59 22.77 -37.92 20.80
CA LEU A 59 21.62 -37.00 20.75
C LEU A 59 22.04 -35.57 20.40
N SER A 60 23.15 -35.07 20.95
CA SER A 60 23.70 -33.77 20.64
C SER A 60 24.16 -33.64 19.19
N ASP A 61 24.80 -34.69 18.65
CA ASP A 61 25.30 -34.70 17.27
C ASP A 61 24.17 -34.82 16.24
N HIS A 62 23.03 -35.42 16.61
CA HIS A 62 21.92 -35.78 15.71
C HIS A 62 20.54 -35.29 16.18
N TYR A 63 20.43 -34.27 17.03
CA TYR A 63 19.14 -33.87 17.66
C TYR A 63 18.06 -33.49 16.64
N ASN A 64 18.44 -32.95 15.47
CA ASN A 64 17.52 -32.61 14.38
C ASN A 64 16.99 -33.82 13.59
N GLU A 65 17.62 -34.99 13.73
CA GLU A 65 17.29 -36.22 13.00
C GLU A 65 16.56 -37.22 13.87
N ILE A 66 16.85 -37.25 15.18
CA ILE A 66 16.28 -38.19 16.15
C ILE A 66 14.84 -37.77 16.49
N SER A 67 13.88 -38.66 16.20
CA SER A 67 12.44 -38.44 16.44
C SER A 67 12.00 -38.83 17.82
N VAL A 68 12.69 -39.78 18.51
CA VAL A 68 12.42 -40.22 19.85
C VAL A 68 13.62 -40.97 20.43
N VAL A 69 13.81 -40.90 21.75
CA VAL A 69 14.79 -41.70 22.51
C VAL A 69 14.07 -42.76 23.30
N LEU A 70 14.51 -44.05 23.22
CA LEU A 70 14.18 -45.07 24.18
C LEU A 70 15.33 -45.20 25.17
N LEU A 71 15.07 -45.02 26.47
CA LEU A 71 16.08 -44.83 27.50
C LEU A 71 15.91 -45.83 28.62
N ASP A 72 16.90 -46.67 28.91
CA ASP A 72 16.90 -47.46 30.16
C ASP A 72 17.21 -46.58 31.36
N VAL A 73 16.57 -46.90 32.49
CA VAL A 73 16.78 -46.17 33.75
C VAL A 73 18.07 -46.58 34.41
N TYR A 74 18.39 -47.84 34.41
CA TYR A 74 19.51 -48.40 35.19
C TYR A 74 20.68 -48.81 34.29
N MET A 75 21.59 -47.89 34.08
CA MET A 75 22.79 -48.09 33.28
C MET A 75 24.05 -47.65 34.03
N PRO A 76 25.25 -48.24 33.74
CA PRO A 76 26.52 -47.75 34.25
C PRO A 76 26.90 -46.42 33.65
N VAL A 77 27.88 -45.73 34.25
CA VAL A 77 28.49 -44.46 33.80
C VAL A 77 27.54 -43.26 33.94
N CYS A 78 26.42 -43.26 33.23
CA CYS A 78 25.34 -42.26 33.30
C CYS A 78 24.00 -42.99 33.26
N ASN A 79 23.24 -42.95 34.35
CA ASN A 79 21.92 -43.58 34.43
C ASN A 79 20.82 -42.76 33.75
N GLY A 80 19.63 -43.33 33.54
CA GLY A 80 18.54 -42.68 32.87
C GLY A 80 18.00 -41.43 33.56
N PHE A 81 18.08 -41.33 34.88
CA PHE A 81 17.68 -40.12 35.61
C PHE A 81 18.63 -38.97 35.34
N ASP A 82 19.95 -39.22 35.36
CA ASP A 82 20.97 -38.21 35.05
C ASP A 82 20.88 -37.76 33.58
N PHE A 83 20.60 -38.69 32.66
CA PHE A 83 20.31 -38.40 31.26
C PHE A 83 19.15 -37.41 31.11
N LEU A 84 17.99 -37.72 31.72
CA LEU A 84 16.80 -36.86 31.65
C LEU A 84 17.06 -35.45 32.20
N VAL A 85 17.76 -35.33 33.34
CA VAL A 85 18.10 -34.04 33.92
C VAL A 85 18.96 -33.22 32.98
N ARG A 86 19.95 -33.80 32.32
CA ARG A 86 20.83 -33.10 31.38
C ARG A 86 20.08 -32.68 30.13
N VAL A 87 19.28 -33.56 29.54
CA VAL A 87 18.45 -33.29 28.36
C VAL A 87 17.42 -32.19 28.64
N LYS A 88 16.78 -32.22 29.80
CA LYS A 88 15.78 -31.18 30.18
C LYS A 88 16.38 -29.79 30.36
N ASN A 89 17.66 -29.71 30.79
CA ASN A 89 18.35 -28.43 31.00
C ASN A 89 19.00 -27.86 29.72
N ASP A 90 18.93 -28.57 28.61
CA ASP A 90 19.41 -28.12 27.30
C ASP A 90 18.22 -27.74 26.42
N GLU A 91 18.22 -26.50 25.90
CA GLU A 91 17.12 -25.94 25.14
C GLU A 91 16.84 -26.70 23.83
N LEU A 92 17.86 -27.26 23.18
CA LEU A 92 17.75 -28.01 21.93
C LEU A 92 17.38 -29.46 22.19
N LEU A 93 18.09 -30.12 23.11
CA LEU A 93 17.90 -31.55 23.40
C LEU A 93 16.55 -31.81 24.07
N SER A 94 16.04 -30.87 24.86
CA SER A 94 14.73 -30.98 25.54
C SER A 94 13.54 -31.07 24.57
N GLN A 95 13.75 -30.71 23.29
CA GLN A 95 12.72 -30.86 22.27
C GLN A 95 12.54 -32.28 21.76
N VAL A 96 13.50 -33.19 22.01
CA VAL A 96 13.37 -34.59 21.58
C VAL A 96 12.65 -35.41 22.65
N PRO A 97 11.52 -36.06 22.31
CA PRO A 97 10.78 -36.83 23.29
C PRO A 97 11.55 -38.07 23.75
N VAL A 98 11.43 -38.42 25.04
CA VAL A 98 12.10 -39.56 25.65
C VAL A 98 11.06 -40.53 26.20
N ILE A 99 11.12 -41.79 25.78
CA ILE A 99 10.35 -42.93 26.34
C ILE A 99 11.30 -43.74 27.23
N VAL A 100 10.96 -43.87 28.50
CA VAL A 100 11.80 -44.59 29.47
C VAL A 100 11.43 -46.07 29.52
N THR A 101 12.41 -46.96 29.61
CA THR A 101 12.18 -48.39 29.84
C THR A 101 12.48 -48.75 31.31
N THR A 102 11.49 -49.36 31.99
CA THR A 102 11.54 -49.66 33.43
C THR A 102 11.29 -51.15 33.74
N GLY A 103 11.76 -51.64 34.89
CA GLY A 103 11.39 -52.99 35.39
C GLY A 103 9.99 -52.99 35.97
N SER A 104 9.29 -54.13 35.88
CA SER A 104 7.86 -54.29 36.23
C SER A 104 7.47 -54.03 37.69
N ASP A 105 8.43 -53.91 38.62
CA ASP A 105 8.16 -53.86 40.06
C ASP A 105 8.37 -52.46 40.70
N LYS A 106 8.56 -51.39 39.90
CA LYS A 106 8.97 -50.08 40.42
C LYS A 106 8.09 -48.92 39.89
N SER A 107 6.85 -48.84 40.36
CA SER A 107 5.96 -47.71 40.04
C SER A 107 6.49 -46.35 40.50
N GLU A 108 7.36 -46.29 41.50
CA GLU A 108 7.99 -45.06 41.98
C GLU A 108 9.00 -44.49 40.95
N ASP A 109 9.72 -45.34 40.22
CA ASP A 109 10.64 -44.95 39.18
C ASP A 109 9.92 -44.36 37.95
N GLU A 110 8.73 -44.88 37.60
CA GLU A 110 7.89 -44.39 36.52
C GLU A 110 7.44 -42.93 36.80
N VAL A 111 6.92 -42.67 37.99
CA VAL A 111 6.51 -41.34 38.43
C VAL A 111 7.69 -40.38 38.41
N ARG A 112 8.83 -40.80 38.96
CA ARG A 112 10.06 -39.99 38.99
C ARG A 112 10.58 -39.63 37.58
N CYS A 113 10.54 -40.57 36.65
CA CYS A 113 10.96 -40.31 35.27
C CYS A 113 10.03 -39.30 34.57
N LEU A 114 8.70 -39.39 34.77
CA LEU A 114 7.76 -38.43 34.23
C LEU A 114 7.96 -37.02 34.83
N ASP A 115 8.20 -36.92 36.15
CA ASP A 115 8.52 -35.67 36.82
C ASP A 115 9.83 -35.03 36.27
N LEU A 116 10.80 -35.85 35.86
CA LEU A 116 12.04 -35.44 35.25
C LEU A 116 11.90 -35.10 33.74
N GLY A 117 10.70 -35.27 33.18
CA GLY A 117 10.42 -34.83 31.80
C GLY A 117 10.40 -35.95 30.76
N ALA A 118 10.37 -37.19 31.15
CA ALA A 118 10.07 -38.29 30.22
C ALA A 118 8.66 -38.13 29.61
N SER A 119 8.53 -38.41 28.31
CA SER A 119 7.26 -38.28 27.59
C SER A 119 6.33 -39.48 27.80
N ASP A 120 6.89 -40.66 28.05
CA ASP A 120 6.16 -41.91 28.34
C ASP A 120 7.12 -42.96 28.91
N PHE A 121 6.59 -44.16 29.27
CA PHE A 121 7.40 -45.28 29.72
C PHE A 121 6.93 -46.61 29.13
N VAL A 122 7.82 -47.59 29.08
CA VAL A 122 7.56 -48.98 28.68
C VAL A 122 8.17 -49.92 29.70
N THR A 123 7.39 -50.94 30.16
CA THR A 123 7.84 -51.90 31.15
C THR A 123 8.53 -53.12 30.52
N LYS A 124 9.60 -53.62 31.17
CA LYS A 124 10.24 -54.89 30.84
C LYS A 124 9.46 -56.06 31.52
N PRO A 125 9.27 -57.22 30.87
CA PRO A 125 9.76 -57.60 29.53
C PRO A 125 8.99 -56.90 28.41
N TYR A 126 9.68 -56.60 27.31
CA TYR A 126 9.15 -55.84 26.21
C TYR A 126 8.02 -56.56 25.46
N ASN A 127 6.89 -55.91 25.34
CA ASN A 127 5.81 -56.32 24.44
C ASN A 127 5.90 -55.50 23.14
N SER A 128 6.15 -56.18 22.04
CA SER A 128 6.37 -55.54 20.72
C SER A 128 5.24 -54.55 20.32
N LYS A 129 3.97 -54.95 20.58
CA LYS A 129 2.81 -54.10 20.26
C LYS A 129 2.76 -52.83 21.12
N VAL A 130 3.18 -52.94 22.37
CA VAL A 130 3.20 -51.81 23.33
C VAL A 130 4.34 -50.85 22.97
N VAL A 131 5.55 -51.38 22.76
CA VAL A 131 6.72 -50.56 22.35
C VAL A 131 6.42 -49.80 21.05
N LEU A 132 6.02 -50.49 19.99
CA LEU A 132 5.65 -49.87 18.71
C LEU A 132 4.51 -48.85 18.84
N GLY A 133 3.47 -49.21 19.60
CA GLY A 133 2.30 -48.34 19.79
C GLY A 133 2.65 -47.03 20.50
N ARG A 134 3.44 -47.08 21.59
CA ARG A 134 3.87 -45.89 22.32
C ARG A 134 4.85 -45.04 21.52
N THR A 135 5.87 -45.67 20.91
CA THR A 135 6.81 -44.97 20.03
C THR A 135 6.09 -44.22 18.92
N ARG A 136 5.15 -44.87 18.24
CA ARG A 136 4.35 -44.26 17.16
C ARG A 136 3.47 -43.11 17.67
N SER A 137 2.85 -43.27 18.84
CA SER A 137 1.96 -42.25 19.44
C SER A 137 2.74 -41.01 19.86
N ILE A 138 3.90 -41.19 20.52
CA ILE A 138 4.74 -40.07 20.95
C ILE A 138 5.31 -39.29 19.75
N ILE A 139 5.82 -39.98 18.73
CA ILE A 139 6.31 -39.34 17.51
C ILE A 139 5.18 -38.52 16.83
N ARG A 140 3.98 -39.13 16.66
CA ARG A 140 2.83 -38.41 16.06
C ARG A 140 2.40 -37.20 16.88
N LEU A 141 2.34 -37.33 18.20
CA LEU A 141 1.96 -36.23 19.09
C LEU A 141 2.95 -35.08 18.93
N HIS A 142 4.25 -35.39 18.97
CA HIS A 142 5.31 -34.40 18.87
C HIS A 142 5.30 -33.71 17.51
N GLU A 143 5.14 -34.44 16.40
CA GLU A 143 5.02 -33.89 15.05
C GLU A 143 3.76 -33.05 14.90
N SER A 144 2.63 -33.44 15.52
CA SER A 144 1.39 -32.67 15.49
C SER A 144 1.53 -31.33 16.22
N VAL A 145 2.20 -31.32 17.37
CA VAL A 145 2.50 -30.11 18.14
C VAL A 145 3.44 -29.19 17.34
N ALA A 146 4.50 -29.75 16.74
CA ALA A 146 5.42 -29.01 15.89
C ALA A 146 4.72 -28.42 14.65
N ALA A 147 3.83 -29.21 14.00
CA ALA A 147 3.03 -28.75 12.87
C ALA A 147 2.05 -27.63 13.27
N LEU A 148 1.43 -27.70 14.44
CA LEU A 148 0.56 -26.65 14.96
C LEU A 148 1.33 -25.36 15.24
N SER A 149 2.53 -25.45 15.81
CA SER A 149 3.37 -24.27 16.08
C SER A 149 3.85 -23.60 14.79
N ILE A 150 4.14 -24.35 13.72
CA ILE A 150 4.48 -23.80 12.38
C ILE A 150 3.28 -23.08 11.75
N VAL A 151 2.06 -23.53 12.04
CA VAL A 151 0.83 -22.86 11.55
C VAL A 151 0.50 -21.62 12.38
N GLU A 152 0.83 -21.60 13.66
CA GLU A 152 0.46 -20.54 14.59
C GLU A 152 1.43 -19.36 14.57
N TYR A 153 2.73 -19.62 14.49
CA TYR A 153 3.76 -18.58 14.57
C TYR A 153 4.56 -18.43 13.26
N ASP A 154 4.91 -17.18 12.95
CA ASP A 154 5.84 -16.85 11.87
C ASP A 154 7.26 -17.31 12.25
N TYR A 155 7.82 -18.21 11.46
CA TYR A 155 9.12 -18.85 11.75
C TYR A 155 10.29 -17.88 11.85
N LEU A 156 10.19 -16.71 11.17
CA LEU A 156 11.26 -15.71 11.14
C LEU A 156 11.26 -14.82 12.37
N THR A 157 10.08 -14.35 12.77
CA THR A 157 9.92 -13.30 13.77
C THR A 157 9.35 -13.79 15.10
N GLY A 158 8.78 -15.00 15.14
CA GLY A 158 8.13 -15.57 16.32
C GLY A 158 6.80 -14.93 16.70
N VAL A 159 6.28 -13.96 15.92
CA VAL A 159 4.93 -13.41 16.09
C VAL A 159 3.90 -14.32 15.42
N PHE A 160 2.61 -14.09 15.64
CA PHE A 160 1.56 -14.91 15.01
C PHE A 160 1.58 -14.83 13.48
N THR A 161 1.17 -15.94 12.83
CA THR A 161 0.73 -15.90 11.43
C THR A 161 -0.63 -15.21 11.34
N MET A 162 -1.02 -14.69 10.16
CA MET A 162 -2.32 -14.03 10.02
C MET A 162 -3.52 -14.92 10.36
N PRO A 163 -3.57 -16.22 9.97
CA PRO A 163 -4.65 -17.12 10.39
C PRO A 163 -4.77 -17.27 11.92
N ALA A 164 -3.65 -17.43 12.61
CA ALA A 164 -3.63 -17.52 14.07
C ALA A 164 -4.04 -16.18 14.70
N PHE A 165 -3.55 -15.07 14.17
CA PHE A 165 -3.93 -13.74 14.62
C PHE A 165 -5.45 -13.52 14.53
N TYR A 166 -6.08 -13.87 13.40
CA TYR A 166 -7.52 -13.71 13.24
C TYR A 166 -8.29 -14.54 14.28
N HIS A 167 -7.86 -15.78 14.54
CA HIS A 167 -8.48 -16.63 15.53
C HIS A 167 -8.38 -16.03 16.95
N HIS A 168 -7.19 -15.58 17.36
CA HIS A 168 -6.98 -14.97 18.68
C HIS A 168 -7.64 -13.60 18.79
N ALA A 169 -7.66 -12.82 17.72
CA ALA A 169 -8.32 -11.52 17.65
C ALA A 169 -9.85 -11.65 17.81
N GLU A 170 -10.49 -12.64 17.17
CA GLU A 170 -11.91 -12.91 17.39
C GLU A 170 -12.24 -13.22 18.87
N LYS A 171 -11.36 -13.96 19.53
CA LYS A 171 -11.51 -14.26 20.95
C LYS A 171 -11.35 -12.99 21.79
N LEU A 172 -10.31 -12.20 21.53
CA LEU A 172 -10.07 -10.92 22.19
C LEU A 172 -11.26 -9.98 22.08
N LEU A 173 -11.82 -9.82 20.88
CA LEU A 173 -12.98 -8.95 20.62
C LEU A 173 -14.25 -9.42 21.36
N LYS A 174 -14.39 -10.73 21.59
CA LYS A 174 -15.52 -11.32 22.34
C LYS A 174 -15.33 -11.19 23.85
N ASP A 175 -14.12 -11.42 24.33
CA ASP A 175 -13.81 -11.44 25.78
C ASP A 175 -13.76 -10.03 26.37
N GLU A 176 -13.28 -9.04 25.61
CA GLU A 176 -13.10 -7.65 26.06
C GLU A 176 -14.25 -6.73 25.59
N GLN A 177 -15.52 -7.14 25.79
CA GLN A 177 -16.68 -6.37 25.33
C GLN A 177 -16.80 -4.97 25.97
N GLU A 178 -16.40 -4.82 27.22
CA GLU A 178 -16.50 -3.56 27.97
C GLU A 178 -15.31 -2.63 27.78
N LYS A 179 -14.15 -3.13 27.30
CA LYS A 179 -12.95 -2.32 27.06
C LYS A 179 -12.83 -1.91 25.60
N THR A 180 -12.16 -0.81 25.36
CA THR A 180 -11.75 -0.44 24.01
C THR A 180 -10.66 -1.39 23.50
N VAL A 181 -10.70 -1.71 22.23
CA VAL A 181 -9.67 -2.50 21.55
C VAL A 181 -9.13 -1.68 20.40
N ASP A 182 -7.83 -1.54 20.38
CA ASP A 182 -7.12 -0.78 19.37
C ASP A 182 -6.40 -1.73 18.40
N LEU A 183 -6.27 -1.31 17.14
CA LEU A 183 -5.52 -2.03 16.12
C LEU A 183 -4.55 -1.08 15.41
N ILE A 184 -3.30 -1.48 15.30
CA ILE A 184 -2.29 -0.79 14.50
C ILE A 184 -1.74 -1.71 13.41
N VAL A 185 -1.30 -1.10 12.32
CA VAL A 185 -0.38 -1.71 11.37
C VAL A 185 0.88 -0.87 11.30
N ALA A 186 2.03 -1.55 11.32
CA ALA A 186 3.33 -0.97 11.00
C ALA A 186 3.77 -1.51 9.64
N ASP A 187 3.82 -0.65 8.63
CA ASP A 187 4.11 -0.97 7.22
C ASP A 187 5.51 -0.45 6.85
N LEU A 188 6.43 -1.36 6.56
CA LEU A 188 7.79 -1.02 6.14
C LEU A 188 7.78 -0.65 4.66
N GLN A 189 8.03 0.63 4.38
CA GLN A 189 8.04 1.11 3.01
C GLN A 189 9.33 0.69 2.29
N GLU A 190 9.17 0.32 1.01
CA GLU A 190 10.29 -0.01 0.13
C GLU A 190 11.22 -1.12 0.66
N PHE A 191 10.68 -2.04 1.47
CA PHE A 191 11.46 -3.13 2.10
C PHE A 191 12.21 -4.00 1.08
N LYS A 192 11.68 -4.12 -0.15
CA LYS A 192 12.38 -4.79 -1.26
C LYS A 192 13.71 -4.13 -1.61
N LEU A 193 13.84 -2.80 -1.46
CA LEU A 193 15.11 -2.10 -1.66
C LEU A 193 16.12 -2.44 -0.56
N VAL A 194 15.66 -2.60 0.69
CA VAL A 194 16.52 -3.05 1.80
C VAL A 194 17.11 -4.42 1.46
N ASN A 195 16.30 -5.37 1.01
CA ASN A 195 16.79 -6.70 0.58
C ASN A 195 17.72 -6.61 -0.64
N GLY A 196 17.43 -5.73 -1.59
CA GLY A 196 18.27 -5.54 -2.78
C GLY A 196 19.64 -4.92 -2.49
N LEU A 197 19.70 -3.96 -1.56
CA LEU A 197 20.94 -3.24 -1.22
C LEU A 197 21.80 -3.95 -0.17
N PHE A 198 21.18 -4.56 0.84
CA PHE A 198 21.86 -5.11 2.01
C PHE A 198 21.81 -6.64 2.11
N GLY A 199 21.01 -7.30 1.25
CA GLY A 199 20.82 -8.74 1.24
C GLY A 199 19.68 -9.22 2.16
N GLU A 200 19.08 -10.39 1.82
CA GLU A 200 17.93 -10.96 2.53
C GLU A 200 18.18 -11.19 4.03
N LYS A 201 19.39 -11.62 4.40
CA LYS A 201 19.74 -11.86 5.81
C LYS A 201 19.60 -10.60 6.67
N VAL A 202 20.00 -9.46 6.13
CA VAL A 202 19.89 -8.16 6.85
C VAL A 202 18.42 -7.75 6.93
N GLY A 203 17.64 -7.95 5.86
CA GLY A 203 16.18 -7.73 5.89
C GLY A 203 15.48 -8.60 6.93
N ASP A 204 15.88 -9.88 7.04
CA ASP A 204 15.37 -10.79 8.07
C ASP A 204 15.66 -10.28 9.49
N ASP A 205 16.86 -9.76 9.73
CA ASP A 205 17.24 -9.18 11.02
C ASP A 205 16.42 -7.91 11.35
N VAL A 206 16.09 -7.10 10.34
CA VAL A 206 15.17 -5.95 10.48
C VAL A 206 13.79 -6.43 10.89
N LEU A 207 13.25 -7.44 10.23
CA LEU A 207 11.91 -7.97 10.56
C LEU A 207 11.87 -8.55 11.98
N ARG A 208 12.91 -9.30 12.40
CA ARG A 208 13.03 -9.80 13.78
C ARG A 208 13.07 -8.66 14.80
N TYR A 209 13.85 -7.61 14.49
CA TYR A 209 13.94 -6.43 15.36
C TYR A 209 12.59 -5.76 15.56
N ILE A 210 11.83 -5.52 14.47
CA ILE A 210 10.53 -4.84 14.53
C ILE A 210 9.50 -5.68 15.28
N GLY A 211 9.42 -6.99 15.01
CA GLY A 211 8.51 -7.89 15.72
C GLY A 211 8.75 -7.87 17.23
N ARG A 212 10.02 -7.94 17.66
CA ARG A 212 10.42 -7.83 19.07
C ARG A 212 10.05 -6.46 19.65
N LEU A 213 10.36 -5.37 18.94
CA LEU A 213 10.08 -4.00 19.39
C LEU A 213 8.60 -3.75 19.65
N ILE A 214 7.71 -4.25 18.78
CA ILE A 214 6.26 -4.16 18.98
C ILE A 214 5.85 -4.92 20.25
N GLY A 215 6.34 -6.13 20.45
CA GLY A 215 6.06 -6.94 21.65
C GLY A 215 6.57 -6.28 22.94
N GLU A 216 7.72 -5.61 22.90
CA GLU A 216 8.25 -4.85 24.04
C GLU A 216 7.39 -3.63 24.38
N LEU A 217 6.95 -2.89 23.38
CA LEU A 217 6.20 -1.64 23.55
C LEU A 217 4.71 -1.86 23.85
N ILE A 218 4.15 -2.97 23.39
CA ILE A 218 2.73 -3.35 23.59
C ILE A 218 2.67 -4.81 24.09
N PRO A 219 3.05 -5.06 25.36
CA PRO A 219 3.15 -6.44 25.89
C PRO A 219 1.82 -7.22 25.92
N SER A 220 0.68 -6.53 25.97
CA SER A 220 -0.66 -7.13 25.93
C SER A 220 -1.19 -7.33 24.50
N GLY A 221 -0.39 -6.98 23.48
CA GLY A 221 -0.80 -7.02 22.08
C GLY A 221 -0.68 -8.40 21.47
N LEU A 222 -1.68 -8.77 20.68
CA LEU A 222 -1.57 -9.84 19.70
C LEU A 222 -0.82 -9.29 18.51
N VAL A 223 0.39 -9.79 18.24
CA VAL A 223 1.24 -9.31 17.15
C VAL A 223 1.31 -10.36 16.06
N ALA A 224 1.08 -9.95 14.80
CA ALA A 224 1.22 -10.82 13.62
C ALA A 224 2.00 -10.15 12.51
N ARG A 225 2.50 -10.96 11.58
CA ARG A 225 3.22 -10.48 10.40
C ARG A 225 2.63 -11.00 9.09
N GLN A 226 2.59 -10.11 8.11
CA GLN A 226 2.28 -10.46 6.73
C GLN A 226 3.27 -9.73 5.79
N GLY A 227 4.28 -10.44 5.33
CA GLY A 227 5.33 -9.85 4.49
C GLY A 227 6.14 -8.79 5.24
N ASP A 228 6.04 -7.54 4.81
CA ASP A 228 6.68 -6.35 5.37
C ASP A 228 5.77 -5.58 6.35
N LYS A 229 4.60 -6.11 6.69
CA LYS A 229 3.62 -5.49 7.59
C LYS A 229 3.48 -6.25 8.89
N PHE A 230 3.41 -5.50 10.00
CA PHE A 230 3.12 -6.03 11.32
C PHE A 230 1.79 -5.46 11.81
N PHE A 231 0.93 -6.34 12.28
CA PHE A 231 -0.36 -6.00 12.89
C PHE A 231 -0.26 -6.20 14.39
N CYS A 232 -0.83 -5.29 15.16
CA CYS A 232 -0.94 -5.44 16.60
C CYS A 232 -2.33 -5.01 17.07
N MET A 233 -3.08 -5.96 17.68
CA MET A 233 -4.39 -5.71 18.29
C MET A 233 -4.28 -5.88 19.79
N PHE A 234 -4.78 -4.92 20.57
CA PHE A 234 -4.63 -4.91 22.02
C PHE A 234 -5.78 -4.20 22.72
N PRO A 235 -6.13 -4.63 23.96
CA PRO A 235 -7.03 -3.87 24.81
C PRO A 235 -6.35 -2.57 25.23
N ALA A 236 -7.03 -1.44 25.11
CA ALA A 236 -6.46 -0.13 25.41
C ALA A 236 -7.25 0.60 26.50
N ASP A 237 -6.59 0.92 27.62
CA ASP A 237 -7.14 1.82 28.64
C ASP A 237 -7.02 3.29 28.22
N LYS A 238 -6.04 3.61 27.37
CA LYS A 238 -5.81 4.92 26.76
C LYS A 238 -5.37 4.76 25.32
N ARG A 239 -5.85 5.66 24.45
CA ARG A 239 -5.36 5.77 23.07
C ARG A 239 -3.87 6.07 23.05
N LEU A 240 -3.15 5.43 22.13
CA LEU A 240 -1.77 5.78 21.82
C LEU A 240 -1.75 7.19 21.22
N ASP A 241 -0.84 8.02 21.68
CA ASP A 241 -0.65 9.37 21.14
C ASP A 241 0.36 9.37 19.98
N GLU A 242 0.43 10.47 19.25
CA GLU A 242 1.37 10.61 18.15
C GLU A 242 2.82 10.44 18.59
N LYS A 243 3.16 10.83 19.82
CA LYS A 243 4.52 10.73 20.36
C LYS A 243 4.98 9.27 20.44
N PHE A 244 4.05 8.35 20.73
CA PHE A 244 4.36 6.92 20.71
C PHE A 244 4.89 6.48 19.33
N PHE A 245 4.18 6.84 18.26
CA PHE A 245 4.53 6.42 16.89
C PHE A 245 5.81 7.09 16.38
N TYR A 246 6.02 8.36 16.68
CA TYR A 246 7.27 9.04 16.34
C TYR A 246 8.45 8.47 17.13
N SER A 247 8.29 8.18 18.42
CA SER A 247 9.32 7.52 19.24
C SER A 247 9.64 6.11 18.73
N PHE A 248 8.62 5.36 18.29
CA PHE A 248 8.80 4.06 17.65
C PHE A 248 9.63 4.19 16.36
N LYS A 249 9.25 5.12 15.48
CA LYS A 249 9.99 5.42 14.24
C LYS A 249 11.43 5.78 14.53
N ASP A 250 11.68 6.65 15.53
CA ASP A 250 13.03 7.08 15.91
C ASP A 250 13.88 5.88 16.39
N ARG A 251 13.30 4.99 17.22
CA ARG A 251 13.99 3.75 17.63
C ARG A 251 14.32 2.85 16.43
N VAL A 252 13.41 2.68 15.49
CA VAL A 252 13.66 1.92 14.26
C VAL A 252 14.77 2.57 13.44
N THR A 253 14.80 3.89 13.35
CA THR A 253 15.83 4.61 12.58
C THR A 253 17.22 4.48 13.18
N VAL A 254 17.32 4.43 14.53
CA VAL A 254 18.60 4.45 15.26
C VAL A 254 19.12 3.03 15.55
N ASP A 255 18.25 2.14 16.03
CA ASP A 255 18.63 0.85 16.63
C ASP A 255 18.45 -0.35 15.69
N ALA A 256 17.75 -0.18 14.55
CA ALA A 256 17.60 -1.27 13.60
C ALA A 256 18.92 -1.63 12.89
N PRO A 257 19.07 -2.87 12.38
CA PRO A 257 20.27 -3.32 11.66
C PRO A 257 20.66 -2.46 10.46
N VAL A 258 19.71 -1.69 9.92
CA VAL A 258 19.91 -0.73 8.82
C VAL A 258 19.32 0.61 9.24
N SER A 259 20.05 1.70 9.03
CA SER A 259 19.57 3.07 9.25
C SER A 259 18.58 3.50 8.16
N ASN A 260 17.70 4.45 8.51
CA ASN A 260 16.74 5.08 7.58
C ASN A 260 15.65 4.15 7.04
N ILE A 261 15.21 3.15 7.81
CA ILE A 261 14.02 2.38 7.47
C ILE A 261 12.80 3.28 7.57
N ASN A 262 12.09 3.43 6.45
CA ASN A 262 10.84 4.19 6.41
C ASN A 262 9.68 3.31 6.85
N ILE A 263 9.06 3.64 8.00
CA ILE A 263 7.93 2.93 8.56
C ILE A 263 6.70 3.85 8.61
N LYS A 264 5.55 3.33 8.22
CA LYS A 264 4.27 4.02 8.26
C LYS A 264 3.31 3.27 9.16
N PHE A 265 2.49 4.01 9.88
CA PHE A 265 1.50 3.44 10.78
C PHE A 265 0.09 3.81 10.34
N GLY A 266 -0.76 2.79 10.24
CA GLY A 266 -2.19 2.95 10.32
C GLY A 266 -2.65 2.64 11.74
N TYR A 267 -3.55 3.44 12.29
CA TYR A 267 -4.07 3.25 13.62
C TYR A 267 -5.59 3.33 13.63
N TYR A 268 -6.22 2.28 14.10
CA TYR A 268 -7.67 2.21 14.29
C TYR A 268 -7.96 2.11 15.80
N PRO A 269 -8.13 3.24 16.49
CA PRO A 269 -8.50 3.26 17.89
C PRO A 269 -9.96 2.84 18.05
N ASP A 270 -10.25 2.09 19.12
CA ASP A 270 -11.59 1.63 19.47
C ASP A 270 -12.31 0.98 18.27
N VAL A 271 -11.75 -0.13 17.81
CA VAL A 271 -12.27 -0.82 16.63
C VAL A 271 -13.74 -1.22 16.80
N ASP A 272 -14.51 -1.10 15.73
CA ASP A 272 -15.89 -1.59 15.70
C ASP A 272 -15.90 -3.12 15.72
N LYS A 273 -16.23 -3.68 16.88
CA LYS A 273 -16.22 -5.12 17.16
C LYS A 273 -17.27 -5.93 16.39
N SER A 274 -18.15 -5.29 15.66
CA SER A 274 -19.12 -5.96 14.77
C SER A 274 -18.47 -6.53 13.51
N PHE A 275 -17.26 -6.05 13.15
CA PHE A 275 -16.52 -6.52 11.98
C PHE A 275 -15.56 -7.65 12.33
N SER A 276 -15.32 -8.54 11.35
CA SER A 276 -14.30 -9.58 11.49
C SER A 276 -12.90 -8.98 11.58
N PRO A 277 -11.94 -9.67 12.26
CA PRO A 277 -10.55 -9.22 12.33
C PRO A 277 -9.91 -8.95 10.97
N SER A 278 -10.27 -9.71 9.94
CA SER A 278 -9.79 -9.49 8.57
C SER A 278 -10.18 -8.11 8.05
N ILE A 279 -11.47 -7.75 8.16
CA ILE A 279 -11.97 -6.42 7.74
C ILE A 279 -11.29 -5.30 8.54
N LEU A 280 -11.07 -5.49 9.84
CA LEU A 280 -10.39 -4.51 10.67
C LEU A 280 -8.93 -4.32 10.22
N CYS A 281 -8.24 -5.40 9.85
CA CYS A 281 -6.88 -5.34 9.29
C CYS A 281 -6.85 -4.60 7.94
N ASP A 282 -7.79 -4.86 7.06
CA ASP A 282 -7.89 -4.15 5.77
C ASP A 282 -8.08 -2.65 5.98
N ARG A 283 -8.92 -2.25 6.94
CA ARG A 283 -9.16 -0.85 7.29
C ARG A 283 -7.91 -0.14 7.80
N VAL A 284 -7.15 -0.78 8.69
CA VAL A 284 -5.93 -0.17 9.22
C VAL A 284 -4.81 -0.09 8.18
N VAL A 285 -4.73 -1.04 7.25
CA VAL A 285 -3.83 -0.99 6.09
C VAL A 285 -4.21 0.15 5.14
N MET A 286 -5.50 0.33 4.91
CA MET A 286 -6.02 1.46 4.12
C MET A 286 -5.55 2.79 4.71
N ALA A 287 -5.65 2.99 6.02
CA ALA A 287 -5.17 4.20 6.69
C ALA A 287 -3.67 4.42 6.43
N ALA A 288 -2.82 3.40 6.60
CA ALA A 288 -1.39 3.51 6.33
C ALA A 288 -1.08 3.86 4.87
N SER A 289 -1.89 3.37 3.93
CA SER A 289 -1.69 3.59 2.50
C SER A 289 -1.85 5.05 2.06
N VAL A 290 -2.66 5.84 2.78
CA VAL A 290 -2.91 7.26 2.49
C VAL A 290 -1.61 8.09 2.51
N ILE A 291 -0.65 7.73 3.38
CA ILE A 291 0.61 8.47 3.53
C ILE A 291 1.82 7.74 2.93
N LYS A 292 1.59 6.75 2.07
CA LYS A 292 2.68 5.96 1.49
C LYS A 292 3.75 6.81 0.79
N LYS A 293 3.34 7.91 0.14
CA LYS A 293 4.21 8.86 -0.57
C LYS A 293 4.55 10.13 0.24
N ASP A 294 4.05 10.27 1.45
CA ASP A 294 4.29 11.43 2.31
C ASP A 294 5.49 11.15 3.23
N PHE A 295 6.62 11.78 2.97
CA PHE A 295 7.83 11.58 3.78
C PHE A 295 7.81 12.28 5.14
N THR A 296 6.88 13.22 5.35
CA THR A 296 6.79 14.01 6.58
C THR A 296 5.95 13.33 7.66
N ARG A 297 4.91 12.61 7.26
CA ARG A 297 3.97 11.94 8.18
C ARG A 297 4.29 10.46 8.30
N CYS A 298 4.22 9.91 9.51
CA CYS A 298 4.37 8.47 9.74
C CYS A 298 3.10 7.78 10.24
N LEU A 299 2.05 8.54 10.61
CA LEU A 299 0.82 8.03 11.22
C LEU A 299 -0.41 8.56 10.52
N VAL A 300 -1.40 7.69 10.31
CA VAL A 300 -2.78 8.06 9.96
C VAL A 300 -3.75 7.26 10.81
N TYR A 301 -4.74 7.93 11.34
CA TYR A 301 -5.89 7.31 12.01
C TYR A 301 -6.89 6.83 10.96
N TYR A 302 -7.38 5.61 11.12
CA TYR A 302 -8.49 5.13 10.30
C TYR A 302 -9.76 5.93 10.62
N ASP A 303 -10.45 6.36 9.57
CA ASP A 303 -11.77 6.97 9.60
C ASP A 303 -12.70 6.22 8.63
N ASN A 304 -13.96 6.04 9.01
CA ASN A 304 -14.95 5.37 8.16
C ASN A 304 -15.12 6.05 6.79
N MET A 305 -14.93 7.37 6.72
CA MET A 305 -14.91 8.13 5.46
C MET A 305 -13.85 7.63 4.46
N MET A 306 -12.76 7.01 4.95
CA MET A 306 -11.72 6.43 4.07
C MET A 306 -12.25 5.23 3.29
N SER A 307 -13.04 4.36 3.93
CA SER A 307 -13.67 3.22 3.26
C SER A 307 -14.70 3.66 2.23
N GLU A 308 -15.53 4.64 2.59
CA GLU A 308 -16.53 5.21 1.68
C GLU A 308 -15.86 5.84 0.46
N LYS A 309 -14.79 6.61 0.68
CA LYS A 309 -14.01 7.21 -0.40
C LYS A 309 -13.44 6.16 -1.35
N LEU A 310 -12.86 5.08 -0.84
CA LEU A 310 -12.30 4.02 -1.67
C LEU A 310 -13.36 3.30 -2.50
N VAL A 311 -14.53 3.01 -1.89
CA VAL A 311 -15.67 2.41 -2.60
C VAL A 311 -16.16 3.35 -3.70
N ASP A 312 -16.23 4.67 -3.42
CA ASP A 312 -16.62 5.67 -4.42
C ASP A 312 -15.59 5.75 -5.55
N GLU A 313 -14.28 5.72 -5.24
CA GLU A 313 -13.20 5.70 -6.24
C GLU A 313 -13.31 4.47 -7.15
N GLN A 314 -13.42 3.26 -6.57
CA GLN A 314 -13.59 2.02 -7.35
C GLN A 314 -14.86 2.03 -8.21
N ARG A 315 -15.95 2.60 -7.69
CA ARG A 315 -17.19 2.75 -8.47
C ARG A 315 -16.97 3.72 -9.64
N MET A 316 -16.30 4.85 -9.43
CA MET A 316 -15.98 5.80 -10.49
C MET A 316 -15.09 5.18 -11.58
N GLU A 317 -14.09 4.37 -11.20
CA GLU A 317 -13.25 3.62 -12.15
C GLU A 317 -14.08 2.62 -12.98
N SER A 318 -14.92 1.83 -12.32
CA SER A 318 -15.73 0.81 -13.00
C SER A 318 -16.83 1.41 -13.91
N ASP A 319 -17.36 2.59 -13.56
CA ASP A 319 -18.40 3.27 -14.31
C ASP A 319 -17.83 4.07 -15.52
N PHE A 320 -16.49 4.26 -15.62
CA PHE A 320 -15.86 5.17 -16.56
C PHE A 320 -16.24 4.90 -18.03
N ASP A 321 -16.05 3.68 -18.52
CA ASP A 321 -16.31 3.35 -19.92
C ASP A 321 -17.79 3.56 -20.28
N SER A 322 -18.69 3.10 -19.42
CA SER A 322 -20.13 3.32 -19.62
C SER A 322 -20.51 4.81 -19.55
N ALA A 323 -19.83 5.58 -18.70
CA ALA A 323 -20.06 7.01 -18.58
C ALA A 323 -19.60 7.80 -19.84
N ILE A 324 -18.53 7.34 -20.51
CA ILE A 324 -18.10 7.89 -21.82
C ILE A 324 -19.16 7.57 -22.89
N ASP A 325 -19.58 6.29 -22.99
CA ASP A 325 -20.53 5.83 -24.01
C ASP A 325 -21.91 6.47 -23.86
N ASP A 326 -22.37 6.62 -22.61
CA ASP A 326 -23.66 7.25 -22.27
C ASP A 326 -23.61 8.78 -22.24
N HIS A 327 -22.47 9.40 -22.61
CA HIS A 327 -22.28 10.86 -22.62
C HIS A 327 -22.53 11.54 -21.27
N GLN A 328 -22.21 10.87 -20.16
CA GLN A 328 -22.38 11.43 -18.81
C GLN A 328 -21.36 12.53 -18.50
N PHE A 329 -20.23 12.63 -19.24
CA PHE A 329 -19.28 13.72 -19.10
C PHE A 329 -19.74 14.92 -19.92
N ALA A 330 -20.42 15.84 -19.25
CA ALA A 330 -20.88 17.10 -19.85
C ALA A 330 -19.74 18.13 -19.86
N VAL A 331 -19.67 18.92 -20.92
CA VAL A 331 -18.74 20.05 -21.04
C VAL A 331 -19.47 21.34 -20.69
N TRP A 332 -18.99 22.02 -19.67
CA TRP A 332 -19.44 23.36 -19.29
C TRP A 332 -18.43 24.38 -19.76
N PHE A 333 -18.86 25.61 -19.98
CA PHE A 333 -18.04 26.69 -20.53
C PHE A 333 -17.97 27.84 -19.54
N GLN A 334 -16.75 28.29 -19.22
CA GLN A 334 -16.55 29.49 -18.42
C GLN A 334 -16.06 30.64 -19.36
N PRO A 335 -16.78 31.78 -19.40
CA PRO A 335 -16.42 32.89 -20.27
C PRO A 335 -15.13 33.55 -19.83
N LYS A 336 -14.30 33.92 -20.83
CA LYS A 336 -13.10 34.73 -20.71
C LYS A 336 -13.41 36.10 -21.31
N ILE A 337 -13.29 37.16 -20.51
CA ILE A 337 -13.73 38.52 -20.82
C ILE A 337 -12.50 39.40 -20.97
N ASP A 338 -12.43 40.17 -22.03
CA ASP A 338 -11.42 41.22 -22.22
C ASP A 338 -11.52 42.24 -21.08
N ALA A 339 -10.38 42.54 -20.46
CA ALA A 339 -10.35 43.38 -19.26
C ALA A 339 -10.77 44.84 -19.50
N ASP A 340 -10.49 45.37 -20.70
CA ASP A 340 -10.72 46.77 -21.06
C ASP A 340 -12.09 46.98 -21.72
N THR A 341 -12.45 46.10 -22.69
CA THR A 341 -13.67 46.27 -23.50
C THR A 341 -14.89 45.58 -22.86
N GLU A 342 -14.69 44.67 -21.90
CA GLU A 342 -15.71 43.81 -21.31
C GLU A 342 -16.41 42.87 -22.32
N GLU A 343 -15.81 42.66 -23.48
CA GLU A 343 -16.33 41.74 -24.49
C GLU A 343 -15.93 40.30 -24.19
N LEU A 344 -16.78 39.35 -24.63
CA LEU A 344 -16.44 37.93 -24.61
C LEU A 344 -15.43 37.61 -25.72
N VAL A 345 -14.20 37.23 -25.34
CA VAL A 345 -13.12 36.93 -26.29
C VAL A 345 -12.81 35.45 -26.42
N ALA A 346 -13.03 34.66 -25.37
CA ALA A 346 -12.78 33.24 -25.36
C ALA A 346 -13.63 32.53 -24.27
N ALA A 347 -13.52 31.23 -24.16
CA ALA A 347 -14.06 30.47 -23.03
C ALA A 347 -13.13 29.29 -22.66
N GLU A 348 -13.29 28.75 -21.49
CA GLU A 348 -12.65 27.51 -21.07
C GLU A 348 -13.68 26.36 -20.94
N ALA A 349 -13.32 25.20 -21.48
CA ALA A 349 -14.12 23.98 -21.39
C ALA A 349 -13.79 23.22 -20.11
N LEU A 350 -14.79 23.08 -19.25
CA LEU A 350 -14.68 22.46 -17.94
C LEU A 350 -15.57 21.22 -17.86
N VAL A 351 -14.99 20.05 -17.72
CA VAL A 351 -15.76 18.79 -17.63
C VAL A 351 -16.53 18.68 -16.33
N ARG A 352 -17.74 18.12 -16.39
CA ARG A 352 -18.58 17.76 -15.25
C ARG A 352 -19.14 16.36 -15.48
N TRP A 353 -19.02 15.50 -14.50
CA TRP A 353 -19.62 14.17 -14.59
C TRP A 353 -21.06 14.22 -14.06
N VAL A 354 -22.03 14.17 -14.95
CA VAL A 354 -23.46 14.22 -14.64
C VAL A 354 -24.02 12.80 -14.73
N ARG A 355 -24.35 12.21 -13.59
CA ARG A 355 -24.91 10.86 -13.54
C ARG A 355 -26.37 10.84 -14.03
N PRO A 356 -26.91 9.66 -14.42
CA PRO A 356 -28.29 9.53 -14.88
C PRO A 356 -29.36 10.00 -13.87
N ASP A 357 -29.04 9.98 -12.59
CA ASP A 357 -29.89 10.49 -11.50
C ASP A 357 -29.84 12.01 -11.32
N GLY A 358 -29.05 12.71 -12.14
CA GLY A 358 -28.83 14.15 -12.07
C GLY A 358 -27.76 14.59 -11.08
N THR A 359 -27.10 13.68 -10.38
CA THR A 359 -25.99 14.00 -9.48
C THR A 359 -24.77 14.47 -10.28
N ILE A 360 -24.19 15.62 -9.90
CA ILE A 360 -22.98 16.15 -10.50
C ILE A 360 -21.77 15.83 -9.64
N ILE A 361 -20.85 15.03 -10.16
CA ILE A 361 -19.55 14.76 -9.53
C ILE A 361 -18.57 15.84 -9.97
N PRO A 362 -17.95 16.59 -9.01
CA PRO A 362 -17.01 17.65 -9.35
C PRO A 362 -15.67 17.07 -9.84
N PRO A 363 -14.95 17.79 -10.74
CA PRO A 363 -13.67 17.36 -11.31
C PRO A 363 -12.62 16.94 -10.28
N GLY A 364 -12.52 17.66 -9.17
CA GLY A 364 -11.57 17.35 -8.11
C GLY A 364 -11.74 15.96 -7.45
N LYS A 365 -12.87 15.26 -7.69
CA LYS A 365 -13.07 13.89 -7.21
C LYS A 365 -12.57 12.83 -8.19
N PHE A 366 -12.74 13.04 -9.50
CA PHE A 366 -12.44 12.00 -10.49
C PHE A 366 -11.17 12.26 -11.32
N ILE A 367 -10.78 13.52 -11.56
CA ILE A 367 -9.58 13.83 -12.35
C ILE A 367 -8.32 13.22 -11.71
N PRO A 368 -8.02 13.42 -10.40
CA PRO A 368 -6.82 12.83 -9.79
C PRO A 368 -6.84 11.29 -9.81
N LEU A 369 -8.02 10.68 -9.74
CA LEU A 369 -8.20 9.24 -9.84
C LEU A 369 -7.87 8.74 -11.25
N PHE A 370 -8.45 9.38 -12.28
CA PHE A 370 -8.24 9.00 -13.67
C PHE A 370 -6.81 9.28 -14.16
N GLU A 371 -6.13 10.29 -13.59
CA GLU A 371 -4.70 10.52 -13.84
C GLU A 371 -3.84 9.36 -13.29
N LYS A 372 -4.13 8.91 -12.08
CA LYS A 372 -3.42 7.81 -11.42
C LYS A 372 -3.55 6.50 -12.20
N ASP A 373 -4.74 6.23 -12.75
CA ASP A 373 -5.06 4.97 -13.42
C ASP A 373 -4.91 5.03 -14.95
N GLY A 374 -4.52 6.21 -15.49
CA GLY A 374 -4.26 6.42 -16.91
C GLY A 374 -5.52 6.61 -17.78
N LEU A 375 -6.72 6.66 -17.16
CA LEU A 375 -7.99 6.89 -17.85
C LEU A 375 -8.16 8.32 -18.36
N ILE A 376 -7.41 9.25 -17.79
CA ILE A 376 -7.52 10.68 -18.07
C ILE A 376 -7.31 11.02 -19.56
N SER A 377 -6.40 10.33 -20.26
CA SER A 377 -6.13 10.59 -21.68
C SER A 377 -7.33 10.27 -22.58
N THR A 378 -8.14 9.28 -22.20
CA THR A 378 -9.41 8.99 -22.88
C THR A 378 -10.42 10.08 -22.65
N LEU A 379 -10.50 10.59 -21.40
CA LEU A 379 -11.37 11.71 -21.06
C LEU A 379 -10.97 13.00 -21.77
N ASP A 380 -9.65 13.32 -21.82
CA ASP A 380 -9.14 14.49 -22.55
C ASP A 380 -9.57 14.45 -24.02
N THR A 381 -9.38 13.30 -24.67
CA THR A 381 -9.80 13.09 -26.06
C THR A 381 -11.31 13.24 -26.24
N TYR A 382 -12.10 12.72 -25.30
CA TYR A 382 -13.56 12.86 -25.30
C TYR A 382 -13.98 14.32 -25.18
N VAL A 383 -13.44 15.07 -24.20
CA VAL A 383 -13.75 16.49 -24.00
C VAL A 383 -13.34 17.31 -25.22
N PHE A 384 -12.14 17.07 -25.77
CA PHE A 384 -11.66 17.72 -26.99
C PHE A 384 -12.64 17.51 -28.16
N LYS A 385 -13.08 16.28 -28.43
CA LYS A 385 -14.10 15.97 -29.45
C LYS A 385 -15.40 16.71 -29.21
N ARG A 386 -15.86 16.75 -27.97
CA ARG A 386 -17.12 17.47 -27.62
C ARG A 386 -17.03 18.97 -27.89
N VAL A 387 -15.89 19.60 -27.57
CA VAL A 387 -15.64 21.02 -27.88
C VAL A 387 -15.57 21.24 -29.38
N CYS A 388 -14.88 20.39 -30.13
CA CYS A 388 -14.81 20.47 -31.60
C CYS A 388 -16.23 20.38 -32.22
N HIS A 389 -17.05 19.44 -31.78
CA HIS A 389 -18.45 19.35 -32.25
C HIS A 389 -19.26 20.62 -31.92
N TYR A 390 -19.10 21.18 -30.73
CA TYR A 390 -19.76 22.40 -30.32
C TYR A 390 -19.30 23.60 -31.21
N GLN A 391 -18.01 23.73 -31.53
CA GLN A 391 -17.50 24.72 -32.43
C GLN A 391 -18.07 24.54 -33.86
N LYS A 392 -18.11 23.30 -34.36
CA LYS A 392 -18.68 23.00 -35.68
C LYS A 392 -20.16 23.40 -35.76
N GLU A 393 -20.95 23.07 -34.77
CA GLU A 393 -22.36 23.48 -34.71
C GLU A 393 -22.53 25.01 -34.78
N ARG A 394 -21.66 25.77 -34.08
CA ARG A 394 -21.69 27.21 -34.11
C ARG A 394 -21.35 27.78 -35.50
N ILE A 395 -20.32 27.22 -36.16
CA ILE A 395 -19.92 27.59 -37.53
C ILE A 395 -21.08 27.32 -38.50
N ASP A 396 -21.65 26.11 -38.45
CA ASP A 396 -22.73 25.68 -39.35
C ASP A 396 -24.00 26.52 -39.17
N MET A 397 -24.25 27.00 -37.95
CA MET A 397 -25.36 27.93 -37.64
C MET A 397 -25.04 29.40 -37.96
N GLY A 398 -23.83 29.71 -38.42
CA GLY A 398 -23.40 31.09 -38.67
C GLY A 398 -23.33 31.98 -37.41
N LYS A 399 -23.14 31.38 -36.23
CA LYS A 399 -22.99 32.10 -34.96
C LYS A 399 -21.57 32.63 -34.80
N LYS A 400 -21.38 33.71 -34.01
CA LYS A 400 -20.05 34.19 -33.62
C LYS A 400 -19.25 33.05 -32.96
N VAL A 401 -18.08 32.72 -33.48
CA VAL A 401 -17.15 31.77 -32.90
C VAL A 401 -16.03 32.52 -32.17
N PHE A 402 -15.50 31.90 -31.14
CA PHE A 402 -14.38 32.37 -30.33
C PHE A 402 -13.61 31.14 -29.82
N PRO A 403 -12.32 31.27 -29.51
CA PRO A 403 -11.55 30.15 -29.01
C PRO A 403 -12.16 29.55 -27.71
N ILE A 404 -12.21 28.21 -27.62
CA ILE A 404 -12.61 27.49 -26.43
C ILE A 404 -11.47 26.57 -26.05
N SER A 405 -10.77 26.89 -24.97
CA SER A 405 -9.62 26.13 -24.52
C SER A 405 -10.03 24.84 -23.82
N VAL A 406 -9.20 23.79 -23.94
CA VAL A 406 -9.38 22.48 -23.37
C VAL A 406 -8.15 22.09 -22.54
N ASN A 407 -8.37 21.65 -21.32
CA ASN A 407 -7.32 21.15 -20.44
C ASN A 407 -6.73 19.86 -20.99
N LEU A 408 -5.40 19.72 -20.92
CA LEU A 408 -4.65 18.56 -21.36
C LEU A 408 -3.82 18.00 -20.21
N SER A 409 -4.08 16.75 -19.84
CA SER A 409 -3.39 16.09 -18.75
C SER A 409 -1.94 15.74 -19.09
N ARG A 410 -1.11 15.63 -18.06
CA ARG A 410 0.28 15.17 -18.20
C ARG A 410 0.37 13.79 -18.85
N ASN A 411 -0.58 12.90 -18.60
CA ASN A 411 -0.58 11.55 -19.16
C ASN A 411 -0.73 11.55 -20.68
N SER A 412 -1.49 12.50 -21.23
CA SER A 412 -1.69 12.65 -22.68
C SER A 412 -0.41 13.03 -23.43
N ILE A 413 0.55 13.68 -22.76
CA ILE A 413 1.85 14.05 -23.32
C ILE A 413 2.69 12.84 -23.75
N TYR A 414 2.57 11.72 -23.02
CA TYR A 414 3.37 10.51 -23.27
C TYR A 414 2.76 9.57 -24.32
N HIS A 415 1.57 9.88 -24.85
CA HIS A 415 0.96 9.08 -25.91
C HIS A 415 1.54 9.45 -27.29
N LYS A 416 2.16 8.46 -27.95
CA LYS A 416 2.71 8.64 -29.30
C LYS A 416 1.64 9.12 -30.28
N ASN A 417 1.98 10.14 -31.09
CA ASN A 417 1.12 10.70 -32.15
C ASN A 417 -0.14 11.43 -31.64
N MET A 418 -0.20 11.86 -30.37
CA MET A 418 -1.39 12.56 -29.84
C MET A 418 -1.66 13.87 -30.58
N ALA A 419 -0.63 14.67 -30.91
CA ALA A 419 -0.78 15.90 -31.70
C ALA A 419 -1.46 15.62 -33.05
N LYS A 420 -1.02 14.58 -33.77
CA LYS A 420 -1.65 14.17 -35.03
C LYS A 420 -3.07 13.62 -34.83
N HIS A 421 -3.32 12.96 -33.72
CA HIS A 421 -4.67 12.48 -33.39
C HIS A 421 -5.65 13.65 -33.21
N TYR A 422 -5.25 14.69 -32.47
CA TYR A 422 -6.06 15.90 -32.31
C TYR A 422 -6.19 16.64 -33.62
N ARG A 423 -5.13 16.72 -34.43
CA ARG A 423 -5.18 17.30 -35.79
C ARG A 423 -6.21 16.58 -36.66
N GLY A 424 -6.22 15.25 -36.65
CA GLY A 424 -7.19 14.47 -37.40
C GLY A 424 -8.65 14.74 -36.99
N ILE A 425 -8.92 15.03 -35.72
CA ILE A 425 -10.28 15.35 -35.24
C ILE A 425 -10.74 16.72 -35.78
N VAL A 426 -9.89 17.75 -35.73
CA VAL A 426 -10.26 19.08 -36.24
C VAL A 426 -10.37 19.10 -37.77
N ASP A 427 -9.53 18.33 -38.48
CA ASP A 427 -9.60 18.17 -39.93
C ASP A 427 -10.89 17.45 -40.37
N GLU A 428 -11.28 16.37 -39.67
CA GLU A 428 -12.53 15.64 -39.94
C GLU A 428 -13.76 16.52 -39.80
N LEU A 429 -13.75 17.47 -38.86
CA LEU A 429 -14.84 18.39 -38.59
C LEU A 429 -14.73 19.70 -39.37
N ASP A 430 -13.66 19.90 -40.13
CA ASP A 430 -13.37 21.11 -40.89
C ASP A 430 -13.47 22.40 -40.03
N ILE A 431 -12.72 22.38 -38.90
CA ILE A 431 -12.62 23.51 -37.97
C ILE A 431 -11.15 23.95 -37.85
N PRO A 432 -10.87 25.27 -37.72
CA PRO A 432 -9.54 25.76 -37.43
C PRO A 432 -9.03 25.28 -36.06
N ALA A 433 -7.79 24.74 -35.99
CA ALA A 433 -7.20 24.26 -34.75
C ALA A 433 -7.07 25.35 -33.68
N GLU A 434 -6.87 26.62 -34.11
CA GLU A 434 -6.80 27.79 -33.24
C GLU A 434 -8.10 28.10 -32.49
N LEU A 435 -9.23 27.53 -32.91
CA LEU A 435 -10.50 27.64 -32.18
C LEU A 435 -10.60 26.67 -30.97
N VAL A 436 -9.64 25.76 -30.80
CA VAL A 436 -9.58 24.85 -29.69
C VAL A 436 -8.17 24.84 -29.08
N PRO A 437 -7.77 25.92 -28.39
CA PRO A 437 -6.49 26.02 -27.70
C PRO A 437 -6.37 24.91 -26.65
N LEU A 438 -5.13 24.49 -26.35
CA LEU A 438 -4.84 23.46 -25.38
C LEU A 438 -4.15 24.04 -24.15
N GLU A 439 -4.63 23.73 -22.96
CA GLU A 439 -4.09 24.21 -21.69
C GLU A 439 -3.23 23.15 -21.03
N LEU A 440 -2.01 23.50 -20.66
CA LEU A 440 -1.07 22.65 -19.94
C LEU A 440 -0.77 23.26 -18.58
N THR A 441 -0.97 22.51 -17.51
CA THR A 441 -0.64 23.00 -16.17
C THR A 441 0.87 23.22 -16.01
N GLU A 442 1.27 24.13 -15.14
CA GLU A 442 2.67 24.40 -14.82
C GLU A 442 3.44 23.11 -14.44
N SER A 443 2.82 22.24 -13.65
CA SER A 443 3.41 20.96 -13.24
C SER A 443 3.62 19.99 -14.41
N ALA A 444 2.75 19.99 -15.41
CA ALA A 444 2.91 19.21 -16.63
C ALA A 444 4.05 19.76 -17.49
N ALA A 445 4.18 21.09 -17.56
CA ALA A 445 5.22 21.79 -18.31
C ALA A 445 6.66 21.55 -17.78
N THR A 446 6.84 21.06 -16.56
CA THR A 446 8.16 20.74 -15.98
C THR A 446 8.67 19.33 -16.34
N GLY A 447 8.05 18.62 -17.28
CA GLY A 447 8.34 17.23 -17.64
C GLY A 447 9.64 16.94 -18.41
N GLY A 448 10.52 17.92 -18.65
CA GLY A 448 11.79 17.76 -19.38
C GLY A 448 11.62 17.62 -20.90
N TYR A 449 12.62 17.04 -21.57
CA TYR A 449 12.72 17.01 -23.03
C TYR A 449 11.48 16.43 -23.76
N GLY A 450 10.74 15.53 -23.14
CA GLY A 450 9.53 14.94 -23.73
C GLY A 450 8.39 15.95 -23.93
N ILE A 451 8.23 16.90 -23.02
CA ILE A 451 7.19 17.95 -23.12
C ILE A 451 7.52 19.00 -24.19
N GLU A 452 8.82 19.35 -24.35
CA GLU A 452 9.26 20.28 -25.35
C GLU A 452 8.97 19.76 -26.75
N LEU A 453 9.25 18.49 -27.02
CA LEU A 453 8.92 17.84 -28.29
C LEU A 453 7.42 17.83 -28.56
N PHE A 454 6.63 17.44 -27.57
CA PHE A 454 5.19 17.33 -27.70
C PHE A 454 4.53 18.71 -27.92
N ALA A 455 4.94 19.72 -27.17
CA ALA A 455 4.47 21.08 -27.35
C ALA A 455 4.84 21.63 -28.74
N GLY A 456 6.06 21.33 -29.22
CA GLY A 456 6.48 21.66 -30.58
C GLY A 456 5.61 20.99 -31.65
N GLU A 457 5.33 19.67 -31.50
CA GLU A 457 4.44 18.94 -32.40
C GLU A 457 3.02 19.53 -32.45
N LEU A 458 2.45 19.93 -31.30
CA LEU A 458 1.13 20.57 -31.25
C LEU A 458 1.09 21.88 -32.00
N VAL A 459 2.12 22.74 -31.84
CA VAL A 459 2.22 24.02 -32.56
C VAL A 459 2.45 23.79 -34.05
N GLU A 460 3.27 22.82 -34.47
CA GLU A 460 3.44 22.44 -35.88
C GLU A 460 2.13 21.98 -36.51
N GLU A 461 1.26 21.31 -35.74
CA GLU A 461 -0.09 20.91 -36.17
C GLU A 461 -1.12 22.07 -36.11
N GLY A 462 -0.71 23.27 -35.70
CA GLY A 462 -1.51 24.49 -35.72
C GLY A 462 -2.31 24.77 -34.45
N PHE A 463 -2.05 24.07 -33.34
CA PHE A 463 -2.69 24.34 -32.06
C PHE A 463 -2.03 25.50 -31.32
N VAL A 464 -2.84 26.26 -30.58
CA VAL A 464 -2.39 27.29 -29.65
C VAL A 464 -2.24 26.68 -28.26
N LEU A 465 -1.17 27.00 -27.54
CA LEU A 465 -0.89 26.48 -26.22
C LEU A 465 -0.98 27.56 -25.14
N HIS A 466 -1.70 27.29 -24.07
CA HIS A 466 -1.78 28.16 -22.90
C HIS A 466 -1.13 27.48 -21.69
N MET A 467 -0.41 28.25 -20.87
CA MET A 467 0.10 27.77 -19.59
C MET A 467 -0.94 27.99 -18.49
N ASP A 468 -1.35 26.92 -17.83
CA ASP A 468 -2.36 26.94 -16.77
C ASP A 468 -1.75 26.85 -15.36
N ASP A 469 -2.51 27.28 -14.33
CA ASP A 469 -2.16 27.22 -12.90
C ASP A 469 -0.85 27.94 -12.54
N PHE A 470 -0.46 29.00 -13.26
CA PHE A 470 0.81 29.68 -12.99
C PHE A 470 0.81 30.36 -11.62
N GLY A 471 1.76 29.93 -10.77
CA GLY A 471 1.92 30.43 -9.41
C GLY A 471 1.27 29.58 -8.33
N ALA A 472 0.59 28.50 -8.66
CA ALA A 472 0.04 27.57 -7.69
C ALA A 472 1.11 26.66 -7.05
N GLY A 473 2.30 26.52 -7.67
CA GLY A 473 3.34 25.58 -7.24
C GLY A 473 4.75 26.15 -7.24
N TYR A 474 5.73 25.32 -7.55
CA TYR A 474 7.12 25.72 -7.75
C TYR A 474 7.27 26.33 -9.15
N SER A 475 6.95 27.61 -9.28
CA SER A 475 6.97 28.33 -10.56
C SER A 475 8.34 28.26 -11.21
N SER A 476 8.43 27.55 -12.33
CA SER A 476 9.62 27.49 -13.16
C SER A 476 9.49 28.47 -14.32
N LEU A 477 9.98 29.71 -14.16
CA LEU A 477 10.13 30.64 -15.25
C LEU A 477 10.89 30.04 -16.45
N SER A 478 11.64 28.96 -16.25
CA SER A 478 12.35 28.24 -17.31
C SER A 478 11.40 27.62 -18.34
N SER A 479 10.23 27.11 -17.91
CA SER A 479 9.25 26.52 -18.83
C SER A 479 8.64 27.56 -19.77
N LEU A 480 8.46 28.80 -19.31
CA LEU A 480 8.03 29.91 -20.17
C LEU A 480 9.05 30.25 -21.25
N CYS A 481 10.35 30.03 -20.97
CA CYS A 481 11.40 30.29 -21.93
C CYS A 481 11.56 29.20 -23.00
N THR A 482 11.15 27.95 -22.69
CA THR A 482 11.43 26.78 -23.54
C THR A 482 10.23 26.30 -24.32
N LEU A 483 9.01 26.54 -23.82
CA LEU A 483 7.78 26.07 -24.45
C LEU A 483 7.06 27.20 -25.22
N PRO A 484 6.45 26.89 -26.35
CA PRO A 484 5.83 27.89 -27.25
C PRO A 484 4.41 28.28 -26.81
N PHE A 485 4.27 28.79 -25.58
CA PHE A 485 3.00 29.28 -25.08
C PHE A 485 2.62 30.62 -25.73
N SER A 486 1.33 30.89 -25.93
CA SER A 486 0.77 32.16 -26.30
C SER A 486 0.25 32.96 -25.11
N ASP A 487 -0.32 32.24 -24.13
CA ASP A 487 -1.00 32.82 -22.98
C ASP A 487 -0.51 32.17 -21.67
N ILE A 488 -0.57 32.96 -20.60
CA ILE A 488 -0.34 32.52 -19.24
C ILE A 488 -1.58 32.80 -18.40
N LYS A 489 -2.07 31.78 -17.65
CA LYS A 489 -3.22 31.89 -16.74
C LYS A 489 -2.70 32.02 -15.31
N LEU A 490 -2.95 33.13 -14.65
CA LEU A 490 -2.59 33.38 -13.26
C LEU A 490 -3.59 32.67 -12.36
N ASP A 491 -3.10 31.71 -11.58
CA ASP A 491 -3.93 30.94 -10.67
C ASP A 491 -4.63 31.80 -9.61
N LYS A 492 -5.81 31.36 -9.20
CA LYS A 492 -6.61 32.01 -8.15
C LYS A 492 -5.81 32.31 -6.88
N THR A 493 -4.84 31.45 -6.49
CA THR A 493 -4.03 31.68 -5.29
C THR A 493 -3.19 32.94 -5.36
N LEU A 494 -2.73 33.35 -6.54
CA LEU A 494 -2.08 34.64 -6.78
C LEU A 494 -3.09 35.79 -6.76
N ILE A 495 -4.23 35.62 -7.41
CA ILE A 495 -5.28 36.65 -7.49
C ILE A 495 -5.88 36.94 -6.10
N ASP A 496 -5.99 35.95 -5.24
CA ASP A 496 -6.45 36.11 -3.84
C ASP A 496 -5.45 36.89 -2.97
N GLN A 497 -4.19 37.11 -3.41
CA GLN A 497 -3.21 37.95 -2.72
C GLN A 497 -3.36 39.46 -3.06
N ILE A 498 -4.18 39.83 -4.04
CA ILE A 498 -4.49 41.22 -4.33
C ILE A 498 -5.16 41.87 -3.11
N GLY A 499 -4.72 43.08 -2.74
CA GLY A 499 -5.06 43.76 -1.51
C GLY A 499 -3.98 43.62 -0.40
N THR A 500 -2.90 42.86 -0.67
CA THR A 500 -1.70 42.84 0.16
C THR A 500 -0.52 43.44 -0.60
N ASP A 501 0.35 44.23 0.09
CA ASP A 501 1.52 44.89 -0.55
C ASP A 501 2.39 43.91 -1.34
N LYS A 502 2.64 42.73 -0.79
CA LYS A 502 3.48 41.69 -1.43
C LYS A 502 2.78 41.02 -2.60
N GLY A 503 1.49 40.71 -2.44
CA GLY A 503 0.69 40.06 -3.49
C GLY A 503 0.59 40.97 -4.72
N GLU A 504 0.28 42.23 -4.54
CA GLU A 504 0.18 43.18 -5.62
C GLU A 504 1.52 43.38 -6.38
N ILE A 505 2.65 43.39 -5.65
CA ILE A 505 3.99 43.43 -6.26
C ILE A 505 4.21 42.17 -7.11
N ILE A 506 3.88 40.99 -6.62
CA ILE A 506 4.07 39.73 -7.35
C ILE A 506 3.21 39.74 -8.61
N VAL A 507 1.89 39.97 -8.50
CA VAL A 507 0.97 39.97 -9.65
C VAL A 507 1.40 40.98 -10.71
N LYS A 508 1.71 42.21 -10.29
CA LYS A 508 2.21 43.27 -11.18
C LYS A 508 3.44 42.85 -11.99
N HIS A 509 4.45 42.28 -11.29
CA HIS A 509 5.68 41.88 -11.98
C HIS A 509 5.50 40.65 -12.84
N THR A 510 4.61 39.73 -12.44
CA THR A 510 4.27 38.56 -13.27
C THR A 510 3.61 38.99 -14.58
N ILE A 511 2.62 39.88 -14.53
CA ILE A 511 2.00 40.47 -15.75
C ILE A 511 3.07 41.15 -16.63
N GLY A 512 3.94 41.96 -16.01
CA GLY A 512 5.01 42.63 -16.74
C GLY A 512 5.98 41.68 -17.45
N ILE A 513 6.41 40.61 -16.77
CA ILE A 513 7.28 39.57 -17.35
C ILE A 513 6.58 38.88 -18.52
N ALA A 514 5.31 38.48 -18.35
CA ALA A 514 4.55 37.84 -19.43
C ALA A 514 4.46 38.73 -20.68
N HIS A 515 4.14 40.01 -20.52
CA HIS A 515 4.09 40.97 -21.64
C HIS A 515 5.44 41.20 -22.30
N GLU A 516 6.54 41.31 -21.53
CA GLU A 516 7.88 41.42 -22.10
C GLU A 516 8.28 40.17 -22.92
N MET A 517 7.69 39.00 -22.59
CA MET A 517 7.85 37.76 -23.36
C MET A 517 6.87 37.64 -24.54
N GLY A 518 5.95 38.61 -24.72
CA GLY A 518 4.94 38.57 -25.77
C GLY A 518 3.76 37.63 -25.50
N LEU A 519 3.52 37.27 -24.23
CA LEU A 519 2.41 36.42 -23.80
C LEU A 519 1.21 37.28 -23.39
N GLN A 520 -0.01 36.78 -23.67
CA GLN A 520 -1.23 37.33 -23.06
C GLN A 520 -1.41 36.80 -21.64
N VAL A 521 -2.06 37.58 -20.79
CA VAL A 521 -2.29 37.25 -19.41
C VAL A 521 -3.77 37.08 -19.12
N VAL A 522 -4.15 35.88 -18.63
CA VAL A 522 -5.49 35.58 -18.16
C VAL A 522 -5.47 35.54 -16.63
N ALA A 523 -6.27 36.35 -15.95
CA ALA A 523 -6.41 36.30 -14.51
C ALA A 523 -7.60 35.41 -14.13
N GLU A 524 -7.33 34.32 -13.40
CA GLU A 524 -8.34 33.35 -12.99
C GLU A 524 -8.90 33.59 -11.59
N GLY A 525 -10.14 33.15 -11.38
CA GLY A 525 -10.77 33.19 -10.05
C GLY A 525 -11.03 34.60 -9.55
N VAL A 526 -11.19 35.58 -10.44
CA VAL A 526 -11.57 36.94 -10.07
C VAL A 526 -13.02 36.96 -9.57
N GLU A 527 -13.21 37.38 -8.32
CA GLU A 527 -14.51 37.38 -7.63
C GLU A 527 -14.92 38.80 -7.15
N LYS A 528 -13.96 39.72 -6.95
CA LYS A 528 -14.17 41.00 -6.30
C LYS A 528 -13.87 42.16 -7.25
N THR A 529 -14.60 43.27 -7.05
CA THR A 529 -14.39 44.49 -7.80
C THR A 529 -12.98 45.05 -7.65
N GLU A 530 -12.44 44.99 -6.42
CA GLU A 530 -11.09 45.48 -6.13
C GLU A 530 -10.01 44.71 -6.88
N GLN A 531 -10.21 43.37 -7.06
CA GLN A 531 -9.31 42.56 -7.87
C GLN A 531 -9.36 42.98 -9.35
N LEU A 532 -10.57 43.17 -9.89
CA LEU A 532 -10.75 43.59 -11.27
C LEU A 532 -10.12 44.96 -11.55
N GLU A 533 -10.37 45.94 -10.67
CA GLU A 533 -9.80 47.28 -10.80
C GLU A 533 -8.27 47.27 -10.76
N PHE A 534 -7.69 46.48 -9.86
CA PHE A 534 -6.23 46.30 -9.77
C PHE A 534 -5.68 45.70 -11.06
N LEU A 535 -6.27 44.61 -11.56
CA LEU A 535 -5.84 43.89 -12.77
C LEU A 535 -5.92 44.79 -14.02
N ARG A 536 -6.98 45.59 -14.17
CA ARG A 536 -7.11 46.59 -15.21
C ARG A 536 -6.00 47.66 -15.16
N ASN A 537 -5.72 48.17 -13.95
CA ASN A 537 -4.64 49.12 -13.75
C ASN A 537 -3.25 48.56 -14.07
N MET A 538 -3.09 47.22 -13.99
CA MET A 538 -1.86 46.51 -14.35
C MET A 538 -1.86 46.06 -15.83
N SER A 539 -2.87 46.42 -16.61
CA SER A 539 -3.05 46.05 -18.03
C SER A 539 -3.13 44.54 -18.24
N CYS A 540 -3.79 43.83 -17.32
CA CYS A 540 -4.12 42.42 -17.55
C CYS A 540 -5.06 42.32 -18.76
N ASP A 541 -4.83 41.33 -19.65
CA ASP A 541 -5.54 41.25 -20.93
C ASP A 541 -6.94 40.63 -20.76
N ILE A 542 -7.05 39.53 -20.03
CA ILE A 542 -8.27 38.71 -19.95
C ILE A 542 -8.61 38.41 -18.51
N ILE A 543 -9.89 38.44 -18.20
CA ILE A 543 -10.44 38.14 -16.88
C ILE A 543 -11.34 36.92 -16.97
N GLN A 544 -11.11 35.95 -16.06
CA GLN A 544 -11.96 34.77 -15.87
C GLN A 544 -12.29 34.61 -14.39
N GLY A 545 -13.57 34.47 -14.03
CA GLY A 545 -13.96 34.29 -12.65
C GLY A 545 -15.43 34.53 -12.38
N PHE A 546 -15.82 34.26 -11.11
CA PHE A 546 -17.22 34.37 -10.69
C PHE A 546 -17.73 35.80 -10.67
N TYR A 547 -16.84 36.79 -10.80
CA TYR A 547 -17.23 38.19 -11.01
C TYR A 547 -18.13 38.35 -12.24
N TYR A 548 -17.77 37.65 -13.35
CA TYR A 548 -18.57 37.68 -14.57
C TYR A 548 -19.53 36.51 -14.66
N SER A 549 -19.05 35.29 -14.47
CA SER A 549 -19.87 34.08 -14.52
C SER A 549 -19.16 32.86 -13.91
N ALA A 550 -19.93 32.01 -13.24
CA ALA A 550 -19.55 30.63 -13.00
C ALA A 550 -19.54 29.84 -14.32
N PRO A 551 -18.92 28.65 -14.39
CA PRO A 551 -19.05 27.75 -15.53
C PRO A 551 -20.52 27.45 -15.83
N LEU A 552 -20.91 27.52 -17.10
CA LEU A 552 -22.27 27.38 -17.60
C LEU A 552 -22.39 26.14 -18.48
N ASP A 553 -23.51 25.44 -18.42
CA ASP A 553 -23.85 24.43 -19.42
C ASP A 553 -24.04 25.08 -20.82
N SER A 554 -24.08 24.28 -21.88
CA SER A 554 -24.09 24.77 -23.26
C SER A 554 -25.31 25.66 -23.55
N GLU A 555 -26.45 25.43 -22.95
CA GLU A 555 -27.68 26.21 -23.15
C GLU A 555 -27.52 27.60 -22.50
N LYS A 556 -27.18 27.63 -21.22
CA LYS A 556 -26.95 28.90 -20.49
C LYS A 556 -25.78 29.68 -21.03
N PHE A 557 -24.73 29.00 -21.51
CA PHE A 557 -23.62 29.67 -22.15
C PHE A 557 -24.04 30.35 -23.46
N ASN A 558 -24.85 29.71 -24.29
CA ASN A 558 -25.41 30.34 -25.51
C ASN A 558 -26.32 31.54 -25.18
N GLU A 559 -27.10 31.47 -24.08
CA GLU A 559 -27.87 32.62 -23.60
C GLU A 559 -26.98 33.75 -23.12
N PHE A 560 -25.91 33.46 -22.39
CA PHE A 560 -24.91 34.43 -21.95
C PHE A 560 -24.27 35.16 -23.14
N VAL A 561 -23.77 34.42 -24.12
CA VAL A 561 -23.20 34.99 -25.38
C VAL A 561 -24.19 35.89 -26.07
N THR A 562 -25.46 35.49 -26.20
CA THR A 562 -26.50 36.27 -26.86
C THR A 562 -26.81 37.57 -26.10
N ASN A 563 -26.75 37.55 -24.78
CA ASN A 563 -27.03 38.72 -23.94
C ASN A 563 -25.86 39.73 -23.94
N VAL A 564 -24.62 39.24 -24.01
CA VAL A 564 -23.43 40.11 -24.17
C VAL A 564 -23.45 40.77 -25.52
N LEU A 565 -23.72 40.03 -26.61
CA LEU A 565 -23.83 40.58 -27.97
C LEU A 565 -24.98 41.58 -28.20
N LYS A 566 -26.02 41.59 -27.34
CA LYS A 566 -27.11 42.57 -27.40
C LYS A 566 -26.79 43.88 -26.66
N ARG A 567 -25.68 43.91 -25.91
CA ARG A 567 -25.20 45.14 -25.24
C ARG A 567 -24.29 45.97 -26.17
N GLU A 568 -23.81 45.38 -27.27
CA GLU A 568 -23.17 46.03 -28.40
C GLU A 568 -24.25 46.68 -29.31
#